data_b8cbf4028f8637bdaf2f6e106ab6697c
#
_entry.id   b8cbf4028f8637bdaf2f6e106ab6697c
#
_cell.length_a   1.000
_cell.length_b   1.000
_cell.length_c   1.000
_cell.angle_alpha   90.00
_cell.angle_beta   90.00
_cell.angle_gamma   90.00
#
_symmetry.space_group_name_H-M   'P 1'
#
loop_
_entity.id
_entity.type
_entity.pdbx_description
1 polymer ?
#
loop_
_entity_poly.entity_id
_entity_poly.type
_entity_poly.pdbx_seq_one_letter_code
_entity_poly.pdbx_strand_id
1 'polypeptide(L)'
;MKKVKVLFVCEHNSARSQMAEAWANYLFGEWLEAESAGLEAGKLNPLVIRVMQGVGIDISHKGTQSVFALVKAGRLYSYVITVCDEAAAERCPFSQV
;
A
#
# COMPACT_ATOMS: atom_id res chain seq x y z
N MET A 1 -20.08 -4.08 -10.93
CA MET A 1 -18.91 -3.62 -11.64
C MET A 1 -17.63 -4.01 -10.89
N LYS A 2 -16.67 -4.59 -11.56
CA LYS A 2 -15.41 -4.96 -10.93
C LYS A 2 -14.62 -3.72 -10.57
N LYS A 3 -14.13 -3.66 -9.33
CA LYS A 3 -13.26 -2.57 -8.91
C LYS A 3 -11.86 -2.75 -9.49
N VAL A 4 -11.22 -1.63 -9.81
CA VAL A 4 -9.83 -1.62 -10.24
C VAL A 4 -8.94 -1.89 -9.02
N LYS A 5 -8.01 -2.83 -9.15
CA LYS A 5 -7.07 -3.14 -8.07
C LYS A 5 -5.80 -2.31 -8.21
N VAL A 6 -5.46 -1.57 -7.16
CA VAL A 6 -4.30 -0.69 -7.11
C VAL A 6 -3.42 -1.08 -5.93
N LEU A 7 -2.13 -1.21 -6.18
CA LEU A 7 -1.16 -1.49 -5.11
C LEU A 7 -0.23 -0.30 -4.94
N PHE A 8 -0.15 0.21 -3.72
CA PHE A 8 0.83 1.24 -3.35
C PHE A 8 2.02 0.57 -2.69
N VAL A 9 3.22 0.88 -3.17
CA VAL A 9 4.46 0.26 -2.67
C VAL A 9 5.39 1.32 -2.10
N CYS A 10 5.86 1.09 -0.89
CA CYS A 10 6.94 1.89 -0.30
C CYS A 10 8.02 0.95 0.23
N GLU A 11 8.99 1.47 0.97
CA GLU A 11 10.10 0.63 1.41
C GLU A 11 9.71 -0.36 2.50
N HIS A 12 9.02 0.10 3.55
CA HIS A 12 8.70 -0.74 4.72
C HIS A 12 7.22 -0.99 4.96
N ASN A 13 6.34 -0.43 4.14
CA ASN A 13 4.89 -0.50 4.31
C ASN A 13 4.43 0.03 5.69
N SER A 14 5.18 0.98 6.24
CA SER A 14 4.94 1.49 7.59
C SER A 14 4.20 2.83 7.63
N ALA A 15 4.29 3.63 6.58
CA ALA A 15 3.71 4.98 6.59
C ALA A 15 3.08 5.36 5.25
N ARG A 16 3.90 5.77 4.27
CA ARG A 16 3.41 6.37 3.02
C ARG A 16 2.43 5.50 2.25
N SER A 17 2.75 4.25 2.02
CA SER A 17 1.87 3.36 1.28
C SER A 17 0.59 3.03 2.05
N GLN A 18 0.68 2.93 3.37
CA GLN A 18 -0.51 2.71 4.21
C GLN A 18 -1.46 3.90 4.16
N MET A 19 -0.92 5.12 4.20
CA MET A 19 -1.75 6.33 4.07
C MET A 19 -2.37 6.41 2.68
N ALA A 20 -1.60 6.13 1.63
CA ALA A 20 -2.12 6.16 0.27
C ALA A 20 -3.25 5.15 0.08
N GLU A 21 -3.09 3.93 0.59
CA GLU A 21 -4.13 2.91 0.55
C GLU A 21 -5.39 3.38 1.27
N ALA A 22 -5.24 3.91 2.49
CA ALA A 22 -6.37 4.34 3.31
C ALA A 22 -7.15 5.47 2.64
N TRP A 23 -6.45 6.48 2.13
CA TRP A 23 -7.10 7.61 1.45
C TRP A 23 -7.76 7.18 0.14
N ALA A 24 -7.10 6.33 -0.64
CA ALA A 24 -7.67 5.86 -1.91
C ALA A 24 -8.97 5.09 -1.67
N ASN A 25 -8.99 4.20 -0.69
CA ASN A 25 -10.20 3.45 -0.36
C ASN A 25 -11.29 4.36 0.22
N TYR A 26 -10.92 5.35 1.01
CA TYR A 26 -11.87 6.29 1.58
C TYR A 26 -12.53 7.17 0.51
N LEU A 27 -11.74 7.71 -0.40
CA LEU A 27 -12.22 8.64 -1.42
C LEU A 27 -12.84 7.94 -2.63
N PHE A 28 -12.29 6.80 -3.02
CA PHE A 28 -12.63 6.14 -4.29
C PHE A 28 -13.01 4.67 -4.14
N GLY A 29 -13.40 4.25 -2.95
CA GLY A 29 -13.71 2.85 -2.67
C GLY A 29 -14.84 2.25 -3.50
N GLU A 30 -15.66 3.08 -4.15
CA GLU A 30 -16.70 2.60 -5.05
C GLU A 30 -16.11 2.07 -6.36
N TRP A 31 -14.97 2.60 -6.79
CA TRP A 31 -14.39 2.29 -8.09
C TRP A 31 -13.09 1.49 -8.01
N LEU A 32 -12.39 1.56 -6.89
CA LEU A 32 -11.12 0.86 -6.76
C LEU A 32 -11.01 0.16 -5.40
N GLU A 33 -10.13 -0.83 -5.39
CA GLU A 33 -9.71 -1.53 -4.18
C GLU A 33 -8.21 -1.33 -4.05
N ALA A 34 -7.80 -0.54 -3.08
CA ALA A 34 -6.38 -0.24 -2.87
C ALA A 34 -5.79 -1.16 -1.80
N GLU A 35 -4.58 -1.61 -2.05
CA GLU A 35 -3.77 -2.36 -1.10
C GLU A 35 -2.41 -1.68 -1.01
N SER A 36 -1.61 -2.06 -0.04
CA SER A 36 -0.26 -1.53 0.10
C SER A 36 0.71 -2.61 0.53
N ALA A 37 1.97 -2.41 0.18
CA ALA A 37 3.04 -3.34 0.53
C ALA A 37 4.35 -2.57 0.60
N GLY A 38 5.38 -3.19 1.17
CA GLY A 38 6.72 -2.65 1.19
C GLY A 38 7.70 -3.60 0.54
N LEU A 39 8.89 -3.12 0.25
CA LEU A 39 9.98 -4.02 -0.14
C LEU A 39 10.31 -4.96 1.01
N GLU A 40 10.10 -4.48 2.24
CA GLU A 40 10.17 -5.27 3.46
C GLU A 40 8.89 -5.05 4.26
N ALA A 41 8.45 -6.05 4.99
CA ALA A 41 7.34 -5.91 5.93
C ALA A 41 7.89 -5.33 7.25
N GLY A 42 7.70 -4.03 7.46
CA GLY A 42 8.10 -3.36 8.69
C GLY A 42 6.98 -3.33 9.70
N LYS A 43 6.99 -2.31 10.55
CA LYS A 43 5.92 -2.08 11.52
C LYS A 43 5.13 -0.85 11.15
N LEU A 44 3.82 -0.90 11.26
CA LEU A 44 2.97 0.26 11.02
C LEU A 44 3.32 1.37 12.02
N ASN A 45 3.63 2.54 11.49
CA ASN A 45 4.08 3.67 12.30
C ASN A 45 2.92 4.20 13.18
N PRO A 46 3.07 4.22 14.51
CA PRO A 46 2.00 4.70 15.41
C PRO A 46 1.56 6.13 15.12
N LEU A 47 2.47 7.00 14.63
CA LEU A 47 2.12 8.37 14.28
C LEU A 47 1.14 8.41 13.10
N VAL A 48 1.30 7.50 12.15
CA VAL A 48 0.40 7.40 11.00
C VAL A 48 -0.98 6.97 11.46
N ILE A 49 -1.06 6.03 12.39
CA ILE A 49 -2.35 5.61 12.97
C ILE A 49 -3.04 6.81 13.60
N ARG A 50 -2.31 7.61 14.38
CA ARG A 50 -2.88 8.80 15.06
C ARG A 50 -3.32 9.86 14.07
N VAL A 51 -2.52 10.14 13.05
CA VAL A 51 -2.86 11.12 12.01
C VAL A 51 -4.13 10.70 11.28
N MET A 52 -4.23 9.42 10.91
CA MET A 52 -5.41 8.94 10.20
C MET A 52 -6.66 8.93 11.08
N GLN A 53 -6.51 8.63 12.37
CA GLN A 53 -7.63 8.75 13.31
C GLN A 53 -8.15 10.18 13.40
N GLY A 54 -7.25 11.16 13.30
CA GLY A 54 -7.61 12.57 13.32
C GLY A 54 -8.51 12.99 12.17
N VAL A 55 -8.49 12.25 11.06
CA VAL A 55 -9.38 12.49 9.91
C VAL A 55 -10.48 11.43 9.80
N GLY A 56 -10.67 10.63 10.85
CA GLY A 56 -11.77 9.69 10.92
C GLY A 56 -11.52 8.34 10.24
N ILE A 57 -10.27 8.03 9.92
CA ILE A 57 -9.93 6.75 9.27
C ILE A 57 -9.11 5.90 10.25
N ASP A 58 -9.66 4.76 10.66
CA ASP A 58 -8.98 3.87 11.58
C ASP A 58 -8.20 2.80 10.82
N ILE A 59 -6.87 2.84 10.93
CA ILE A 59 -5.99 1.83 10.34
C ILE A 59 -5.23 1.04 11.40
N SER A 60 -5.63 1.14 12.67
CA SER A 60 -4.92 0.50 13.78
C SER A 60 -4.90 -1.03 13.67
N HIS A 61 -5.86 -1.60 12.96
CA HIS A 61 -5.97 -3.05 12.76
C HIS A 61 -5.12 -3.58 11.60
N LYS A 62 -4.52 -2.70 10.80
CA LYS A 62 -3.80 -3.12 9.61
C LYS A 62 -2.40 -3.61 9.95
N GLY A 63 -1.99 -4.68 9.27
CA GLY A 63 -0.62 -5.15 9.34
C GLY A 63 0.21 -4.63 8.18
N THR A 64 1.48 -5.02 8.13
CA THR A 64 2.37 -4.72 7.03
C THR A 64 2.58 -5.98 6.20
N GLN A 65 2.95 -5.81 4.93
CA GLN A 65 3.23 -6.96 4.07
C GLN A 65 4.33 -6.62 3.07
N SER A 66 5.03 -7.65 2.62
CA SER A 66 6.08 -7.53 1.62
C SER A 66 5.49 -7.68 0.22
N VAL A 67 5.94 -6.84 -0.72
CA VAL A 67 5.54 -6.95 -2.11
C VAL A 67 5.97 -8.31 -2.69
N PHE A 68 7.08 -8.86 -2.24
CA PHE A 68 7.55 -10.16 -2.70
C PHE A 68 6.62 -11.29 -2.28
N ALA A 69 6.00 -11.17 -1.09
CA ALA A 69 5.00 -12.13 -0.64
C ALA A 69 3.76 -12.10 -1.53
N LEU A 70 3.36 -10.91 -2.00
CA LEU A 70 2.22 -10.78 -2.91
C LEU A 70 2.52 -11.41 -4.27
N VAL A 71 3.72 -11.20 -4.80
CA VAL A 71 4.15 -11.83 -6.05
C VAL A 71 4.13 -13.35 -5.91
N LYS A 72 4.68 -13.85 -4.81
CA LYS A 72 4.73 -15.29 -4.53
C LYS A 72 3.34 -15.90 -4.42
N ALA A 73 2.38 -15.13 -3.89
CA ALA A 73 1.00 -15.56 -3.77
C ALA A 73 0.22 -15.47 -5.07
N GLY A 74 0.83 -14.95 -6.14
CA GLY A 74 0.18 -14.82 -7.44
C GLY A 74 -0.82 -13.67 -7.54
N ARG A 75 -0.71 -12.67 -6.65
CA ARG A 75 -1.63 -11.53 -6.66
C ARG A 75 -1.35 -10.63 -7.86
N LEU A 76 -2.42 -10.17 -8.51
CA LEU A 76 -2.33 -9.30 -9.68
C LEU A 76 -3.03 -7.97 -9.39
N TYR A 77 -2.47 -6.89 -9.95
CA TYR A 77 -3.00 -5.55 -9.80
C TYR A 77 -3.05 -4.84 -11.14
N SER A 78 -4.08 -4.02 -11.33
CA SER A 78 -4.20 -3.20 -12.54
C SER A 78 -3.16 -2.09 -12.58
N TYR A 79 -2.87 -1.52 -11.41
CA TYR A 79 -1.87 -0.45 -11.27
C TYR A 79 -1.01 -0.72 -10.05
N VAL A 80 0.29 -0.50 -10.19
CA VAL A 80 1.24 -0.55 -9.07
C VAL A 80 1.93 0.81 -9.02
N ILE A 81 1.73 1.52 -7.92
CA ILE A 81 2.24 2.88 -7.74
C ILE A 81 3.30 2.86 -6.62
N THR A 82 4.53 3.19 -6.98
CA THR A 82 5.61 3.27 -6.00
C THR A 82 5.61 4.67 -5.37
N VAL A 83 5.61 4.72 -4.05
CA VAL A 83 5.65 5.97 -3.29
C VAL A 83 6.93 6.07 -2.46
N CYS A 84 7.96 5.37 -2.90
CA CYS A 84 9.30 5.38 -2.30
C CYS A 84 10.27 6.10 -3.25
N ASP A 85 11.53 6.24 -2.83
CA ASP A 85 12.52 6.89 -3.67
C ASP A 85 12.85 6.02 -4.90
N GLU A 86 13.55 6.62 -5.88
CA GLU A 86 13.86 5.99 -7.15
C GLU A 86 14.65 4.68 -7.00
N ALA A 87 15.64 4.68 -6.12
CA ALA A 87 16.47 3.50 -5.90
C ALA A 87 15.66 2.33 -5.32
N ALA A 88 14.76 2.63 -4.38
CA ALA A 88 13.87 1.62 -3.82
C ALA A 88 12.83 1.15 -4.83
N ALA A 89 12.32 2.08 -5.65
CA ALA A 89 11.33 1.74 -6.68
C ALA A 89 11.88 0.75 -7.70
N GLU A 90 13.16 0.85 -8.05
CA GLU A 90 13.80 -0.07 -8.98
C GLU A 90 13.85 -1.51 -8.48
N ARG A 91 13.78 -1.72 -7.17
CA ARG A 91 13.78 -3.06 -6.57
C ARG A 91 12.40 -3.71 -6.54
N CYS A 92 11.35 -2.96 -6.90
CA CYS A 92 9.99 -3.49 -6.87
C CYS A 92 9.79 -4.50 -8.02
N PRO A 93 9.39 -5.75 -7.72
CA PRO A 93 9.27 -6.77 -8.76
C PRO A 93 8.19 -6.47 -9.81
N PHE A 94 7.17 -5.68 -9.45
CA PHE A 94 6.11 -5.30 -10.39
C PHE A 94 6.54 -4.22 -11.39
N SER A 95 7.58 -3.46 -11.08
CA SER A 95 8.03 -2.37 -11.96
C SER A 95 8.99 -2.83 -13.05
N GLN A 96 9.33 -4.09 -13.09
CA GLN A 96 10.27 -4.68 -14.05
C GLN A 96 9.60 -5.43 -15.19
N VAL A 97 8.36 -5.17 -15.38
CA VAL A 97 7.58 -5.81 -16.44
C VAL A 97 7.81 -5.13 -17.77
#